data_bad571b44d64a6937fa0f39648a6afb9
#
_entry.id   bad571b44d64a6937fa0f39648a6afb9
#
_cell.length_a   1.000
_cell.length_b   1.000
_cell.length_c   1.000
_cell.angle_alpha   90.00
_cell.angle_beta   90.00
_cell.angle_gamma   90.00
#
_symmetry.space_group_name_H-M   'P 1'
#
loop_
_entity.id
_entity.type
_entity.pdbx_description
1 polymer ?
#
loop_
_entity_poly.entity_id
_entity_poly.type
_entity_poly.pdbx_seq_one_letter_code
_entity_poly.pdbx_strand_id
1 'polypeptide(L)'
;MTDLKKPIKRISSGVVRECGQVRPIVITLVPPDVLLFRAKGCRKSYALTANVCYTMAVRAEAERKRRDKQSEKKTSRKVNRGCL
;
A
#
# COMPACT_ATOMS: atom_id res chain seq x y z
N MET A 1 -19.90 6.78 -12.01
CA MET A 1 -19.27 6.27 -10.80
C MET A 1 -20.21 6.42 -9.61
N THR A 2 -20.31 5.41 -8.78
CA THR A 2 -21.25 5.40 -7.66
C THR A 2 -20.58 5.85 -6.37
N ASP A 3 -21.24 6.74 -5.63
CA ASP A 3 -20.72 7.20 -4.36
C ASP A 3 -20.77 6.07 -3.31
N LEU A 4 -19.83 6.10 -2.38
CA LEU A 4 -19.81 5.16 -1.28
C LEU A 4 -20.88 5.55 -0.27
N LYS A 5 -21.94 4.73 -0.17
CA LYS A 5 -23.07 4.99 0.73
C LYS A 5 -23.17 4.00 1.87
N LYS A 6 -22.63 2.81 1.71
CA LYS A 6 -22.69 1.74 2.71
C LYS A 6 -21.27 1.20 2.96
N PRO A 7 -21.00 0.70 4.17
CA PRO A 7 -19.71 0.08 4.42
C PRO A 7 -19.52 -1.15 3.54
N ILE A 8 -18.33 -1.30 2.96
CA ILE A 8 -17.97 -2.44 2.14
C ILE A 8 -16.72 -3.07 2.74
N LYS A 9 -16.82 -4.35 3.10
CA LYS A 9 -15.72 -5.11 3.69
C LYS A 9 -15.22 -6.14 2.69
N ARG A 10 -13.89 -6.21 2.51
CA ARG A 10 -13.27 -7.19 1.63
C ARG A 10 -11.97 -7.68 2.24
N ILE A 11 -11.63 -8.93 1.95
CA ILE A 11 -10.35 -9.51 2.35
C ILE A 11 -9.39 -9.35 1.19
N SER A 12 -8.23 -8.72 1.45
CA SER A 12 -7.22 -8.55 0.42
C SER A 12 -6.27 -9.75 0.40
N SER A 13 -5.48 -9.88 -0.68
CA SER A 13 -4.42 -10.87 -0.75
C SER A 13 -3.16 -10.41 -0.01
N GLY A 14 -3.12 -9.15 0.40
CA GLY A 14 -2.03 -8.65 1.23
C GLY A 14 -2.06 -9.29 2.60
N VAL A 15 -0.89 -9.50 3.17
CA VAL A 15 -0.77 -10.13 4.48
C VAL A 15 0.03 -9.25 5.42
N VAL A 16 -0.22 -9.43 6.70
CA VAL A 16 0.47 -8.72 7.76
C VAL A 16 0.74 -9.68 8.91
N ARG A 17 1.82 -9.47 9.61
CA ARG A 17 2.15 -10.29 10.77
C ARG A 17 1.58 -9.63 12.02
N GLU A 18 0.54 -10.24 12.56
CA GLU A 18 -0.13 -9.75 13.75
C GLU A 18 -0.44 -10.92 14.69
N CYS A 19 -0.39 -10.67 15.98
CA CYS A 19 -0.69 -11.70 17.00
C CYS A 19 0.14 -12.96 16.80
N GLY A 20 1.39 -12.80 16.36
CA GLY A 20 2.31 -13.93 16.17
C GLY A 20 2.05 -14.78 14.94
N GLN A 21 1.12 -14.38 14.07
CA GLN A 21 0.79 -15.14 12.88
C GLN A 21 0.66 -14.22 11.67
N VAL A 22 0.93 -14.78 10.49
CA VAL A 22 0.69 -14.07 9.24
C VAL A 22 -0.80 -14.16 8.92
N ARG A 23 -1.45 -13.02 8.74
CA ARG A 23 -2.90 -12.95 8.53
C ARG A 23 -3.22 -12.04 7.35
N PRO A 24 -4.25 -12.37 6.57
CA PRO A 24 -4.68 -11.47 5.50
C PRO A 24 -5.25 -10.18 6.08
N ILE A 25 -5.14 -9.11 5.30
CA ILE A 25 -5.64 -7.79 5.70
C ILE A 25 -7.08 -7.65 5.25
N VAL A 26 -7.97 -7.34 6.19
CA VAL A 26 -9.37 -7.03 5.91
C VAL A 26 -9.47 -5.52 5.75
N ILE A 27 -9.98 -5.09 4.61
CA ILE A 27 -10.16 -3.68 4.29
C ILE A 27 -11.66 -3.37 4.25
N THR A 28 -12.06 -2.35 5.02
CA THR A 28 -13.45 -1.89 5.05
C THR A 28 -13.50 -0.45 4.59
N LEU A 29 -14.32 -0.19 3.58
CA LEU A 29 -14.61 1.17 3.12
C LEU A 29 -15.83 1.67 3.87
N VAL A 30 -15.68 2.74 4.63
CA VAL A 30 -16.75 3.32 5.43
C VAL A 30 -17.07 4.72 4.91
N PRO A 31 -18.33 5.03 4.61
CA PRO A 31 -18.69 6.38 4.20
C PRO A 31 -18.39 7.41 5.30
N PRO A 32 -18.03 8.65 4.95
CA PRO A 32 -17.90 9.14 3.59
C PRO A 32 -16.56 8.83 2.93
N ASP A 33 -15.45 8.73 3.69
CA ASP A 33 -14.12 8.60 3.10
C ASP A 33 -13.13 7.89 4.02
N VAL A 34 -13.60 6.97 4.85
CA VAL A 34 -12.75 6.29 5.82
C VAL A 34 -12.45 4.88 5.36
N LEU A 35 -11.19 4.47 5.49
CA LEU A 35 -10.75 3.10 5.26
C LEU A 35 -10.29 2.50 6.58
N LEU A 36 -10.81 1.32 6.89
CA LEU A 36 -10.40 0.57 8.07
C LEU A 36 -9.54 -0.62 7.63
N PHE A 37 -8.46 -0.84 8.34
CA PHE A 37 -7.54 -1.95 8.10
C PHE A 37 -7.47 -2.81 9.34
N ARG A 38 -7.63 -4.11 9.17
CA ARG A 38 -7.59 -5.06 10.28
C ARG A 38 -6.99 -6.37 9.80
N ALA A 39 -6.16 -6.99 10.63
CA ALA A 39 -5.71 -8.35 10.37
C ALA A 39 -6.88 -9.30 10.66
N LYS A 40 -7.10 -10.25 9.77
CA LYS A 40 -8.20 -11.21 9.92
C LYS A 40 -8.08 -11.94 11.26
N GLY A 41 -9.16 -11.94 12.02
CA GLY A 41 -9.17 -12.58 13.33
C GLY A 41 -8.71 -11.71 14.48
N CYS A 42 -8.17 -10.53 14.21
CA CYS A 42 -7.76 -9.58 15.24
C CYS A 42 -8.87 -8.56 15.48
N ARG A 43 -8.98 -8.08 16.72
CA ARG A 43 -10.01 -7.12 17.09
C ARG A 43 -9.63 -5.69 16.76
N LYS A 44 -8.33 -5.39 16.80
CA LYS A 44 -7.87 -4.02 16.60
C LYS A 44 -7.92 -3.66 15.13
N SER A 45 -8.50 -2.50 14.84
CA SER A 45 -8.52 -1.95 13.49
C SER A 45 -7.89 -0.57 13.49
N TYR A 46 -7.37 -0.20 12.32
CA TYR A 46 -6.72 1.09 12.12
C TYR A 46 -7.47 1.83 11.03
N ALA A 47 -7.73 3.10 11.25
CA ALA A 47 -8.51 3.90 10.33
C ALA A 47 -7.65 4.97 9.68
N LEU A 48 -7.86 5.17 8.38
CA LEU A 48 -7.25 6.27 7.63
C LEU A 48 -8.32 6.88 6.72
N THR A 49 -8.23 8.19 6.52
CA THR A 49 -9.11 8.83 5.55
C THR A 49 -8.61 8.58 4.13
N ALA A 50 -9.51 8.70 3.15
CA ALA A 50 -9.14 8.42 1.76
C ALA A 50 -8.06 9.37 1.26
N ASN A 51 -8.09 10.63 1.65
CA ASN A 51 -7.07 11.59 1.22
C ASN A 51 -5.69 11.26 1.80
N VAL A 52 -5.63 10.78 3.05
CA VAL A 52 -4.36 10.36 3.64
C VAL A 52 -3.83 9.12 2.90
N CYS A 53 -4.70 8.16 2.62
CA CYS A 53 -4.31 6.97 1.85
C CYS A 53 -3.79 7.34 0.47
N TYR A 54 -4.44 8.28 -0.19
CA TYR A 54 -4.01 8.77 -1.49
C TYR A 54 -2.62 9.38 -1.42
N THR A 55 -2.38 10.24 -0.43
CA THR A 55 -1.08 10.87 -0.24
C THR A 55 0.01 9.82 -0.01
N MET A 56 -0.27 8.83 0.81
CA MET A 56 0.69 7.76 1.07
C MET A 56 0.97 6.94 -0.19
N ALA A 57 -0.05 6.68 -0.99
CA ALA A 57 0.10 5.94 -2.24
C ALA A 57 0.97 6.72 -3.24
N VAL A 58 0.78 8.03 -3.34
CA VAL A 58 1.60 8.88 -4.20
C VAL A 58 3.06 8.85 -3.76
N ARG A 59 3.30 8.94 -2.45
CA ARG A 59 4.66 8.86 -1.92
C ARG A 59 5.30 7.51 -2.21
N ALA A 60 4.56 6.44 -2.01
CA ALA A 60 5.07 5.10 -2.26
C ALA A 60 5.45 4.91 -3.72
N GLU A 61 4.64 5.42 -4.63
CA GLU A 61 4.95 5.35 -6.05
C GLU A 61 6.16 6.18 -6.42
N ALA A 62 6.27 7.39 -5.87
CA ALA A 62 7.43 8.25 -6.12
C ALA A 62 8.72 7.60 -5.63
N GLU A 63 8.69 6.96 -4.47
CA GLU A 63 9.85 6.23 -3.95
C GLU A 63 10.22 5.05 -4.85
N ARG A 64 9.23 4.31 -5.33
CA ARG A 64 9.47 3.18 -6.21
C ARG A 64 10.10 3.63 -7.51
N LYS A 65 9.60 4.71 -8.11
CA LYS A 65 10.18 5.28 -9.33
C LYS A 65 11.61 5.75 -9.11
N ARG A 66 11.87 6.35 -7.95
CA ARG A 66 13.21 6.80 -7.60
C ARG A 66 14.19 5.64 -7.49
N ARG A 67 13.77 4.54 -6.86
CA ARG A 67 14.58 3.33 -6.74
C ARG A 67 14.87 2.74 -8.12
N ASP A 68 13.87 2.67 -8.98
CA ASP A 68 14.04 2.16 -10.33
C ASP A 68 15.02 3.00 -11.13
N LYS A 69 14.93 4.32 -11.04
CA LYS A 69 15.87 5.21 -11.71
C LYS A 69 17.30 5.05 -11.20
N GLN A 70 17.45 4.93 -9.89
CA GLN A 70 18.77 4.70 -9.30
C GLN A 70 19.36 3.37 -9.75
N SER A 71 18.55 2.35 -9.81
CA SER A 71 18.95 1.03 -10.28
C SER A 71 19.39 1.10 -11.74
N GLU A 72 18.62 1.76 -12.58
CA GLU A 72 18.96 1.95 -13.99
C GLU A 72 20.24 2.75 -14.16
N LYS A 73 20.41 3.83 -13.41
CA LYS A 73 21.61 4.64 -13.46
C LYS A 73 22.84 3.83 -13.08
N LYS A 74 22.74 3.02 -12.03
CA LYS A 74 23.87 2.18 -11.64
C LYS A 74 24.21 1.18 -12.72
N THR A 75 23.23 0.56 -13.32
CA THR A 75 23.41 -0.38 -14.42
C THR A 75 24.06 0.32 -15.60
N SER A 76 23.57 1.50 -15.96
CA SER A 76 24.14 2.30 -17.05
C SER A 76 25.60 2.66 -16.79
N ARG A 77 25.93 3.06 -15.57
CA ARG A 77 27.31 3.38 -15.21
C ARG A 77 28.23 2.18 -15.34
N LYS A 78 27.78 1.01 -14.92
CA LYS A 78 28.54 -0.22 -15.06
C LYS A 78 28.79 -0.54 -16.54
N VAL A 79 27.77 -0.39 -17.35
CA VAL A 79 27.87 -0.63 -18.77
C VAL A 79 28.88 0.36 -19.39
N ASN A 80 28.77 1.64 -19.04
CA ASN A 80 29.69 2.66 -19.54
C ASN A 80 31.14 2.36 -19.13
N ARG A 81 31.36 1.94 -17.90
CA ARG A 81 32.69 1.56 -17.43
C ARG A 81 33.21 0.34 -18.18
N GLY A 82 32.30 -0.60 -18.46
CA GLY A 82 32.67 -1.75 -19.28
C GLY A 82 33.05 -1.38 -20.68
N CYS A 83 32.48 -0.30 -21.21
CA CYS A 83 32.83 0.22 -22.55
C CYS A 83 34.13 0.99 -22.51
N LEU A 84 34.51 1.52 -21.39
CA LEU A 84 35.78 2.25 -21.27
C LEU A 84 36.94 1.30 -21.03
#